data_83a40de94ee445f7a67794fb901d37f7
#
_entry.id   83a40de94ee445f7a67794fb901d37f7
#
_cell.length_a   1.000
_cell.length_b   1.000
_cell.length_c   1.000
_cell.angle_alpha   90.00
_cell.angle_beta   90.00
_cell.angle_gamma   90.00
#
_symmetry.space_group_name_H-M   'P 1'
#
loop_
_entity.id
_entity.type
_entity.pdbx_description
1 polymer ?
#
loop_
_entity_poly.entity_id
_entity_poly.type
_entity_poly.pdbx_seq_one_letter_code
_entity_poly.pdbx_strand_id
1 'polypeptide(L)'
;MFCGGTVLSRRGVLSSPDVSLVWKDAATATRVLRSSAPDAVPTALANQWLSIVGDGEVAAWFGDLVHSARGRSQDAAAAKPPVAVIGLGRMGSGIARSLLRNGFPVTVYNRSEEKSRALIEAGAKMAATPAAAARAAKYVITSLANDAAVFAVVEGPDGLLAGIDRGAVHIGTSTISADATRRLVGLHAGQGSEYLAASVLGRPDAAAAGELVGLVGGKQSVFEASREVLQGFTRQIQYLGENHAVVAAAKLAANYTAVTIIDLMGQIYAFGEKTGVPLTMLHTMFRMLWAQPVMQGYATRIWRREFDDVGFDLRGGLKDVTLMVNAAAEQAVHWDFAEVIQRKMTHGIEMGLGERDWSSVYDVTRAEAGLHN
;
A
#
# COMPACT_ATOMS: atom_id res chain seq x y z
N MET A 1 -16.26 16.84 15.13
CA MET A 1 -17.68 16.57 14.81
C MET A 1 -17.88 15.08 14.90
N PHE A 2 -18.91 14.63 15.60
CA PHE A 2 -19.27 13.21 15.71
C PHE A 2 -20.50 12.96 14.83
N CYS A 3 -20.44 11.95 13.99
CA CYS A 3 -21.57 11.52 13.18
C CYS A 3 -21.56 9.99 13.13
N GLY A 4 -22.61 9.35 13.64
CA GLY A 4 -22.75 7.89 13.61
C GLY A 4 -21.60 7.09 14.27
N GLY A 5 -21.02 7.58 15.37
CA GLY A 5 -19.93 6.93 16.10
C GLY A 5 -18.52 7.14 15.51
N THR A 6 -18.37 7.97 14.49
CA THR A 6 -17.09 8.30 13.87
C THR A 6 -16.57 9.66 14.32
N VAL A 7 -15.29 9.74 14.70
CA VAL A 7 -14.62 11.01 15.02
C VAL A 7 -14.06 11.63 13.75
N LEU A 8 -14.56 12.80 13.38
CA LEU A 8 -14.03 13.59 12.28
C LEU A 8 -13.17 14.73 12.83
N SER A 9 -11.88 14.78 12.51
CA SER A 9 -11.04 15.93 12.82
C SER A 9 -10.97 16.88 11.62
N ARG A 10 -11.16 18.19 11.87
CA ARG A 10 -11.03 19.24 10.86
C ARG A 10 -10.23 20.39 11.44
N ARG A 11 -9.32 20.97 10.66
CA ARG A 11 -8.71 22.27 11.01
C ARG A 11 -9.75 23.37 10.84
N GLY A 12 -9.98 24.15 11.88
CA GLY A 12 -10.91 25.29 11.90
C GLY A 12 -11.84 25.28 13.10
N VAL A 13 -12.58 26.35 13.26
CA VAL A 13 -13.62 26.52 14.29
C VAL A 13 -14.97 26.19 13.67
N LEU A 14 -15.75 25.33 14.33
CA LEU A 14 -17.14 25.08 13.92
C LEU A 14 -18.02 26.24 14.34
N SER A 15 -18.98 26.61 13.49
CA SER A 15 -19.91 27.73 13.76
C SER A 15 -20.89 27.45 14.89
N SER A 16 -21.18 26.18 15.18
CA SER A 16 -22.10 25.76 16.26
C SER A 16 -21.71 24.36 16.75
N PRO A 17 -20.69 24.19 17.61
CA PRO A 17 -20.36 22.91 18.19
C PRO A 17 -21.29 22.57 19.35
N ASP A 18 -21.66 21.29 19.54
CA ASP A 18 -22.42 20.79 20.66
C ASP A 18 -21.65 20.97 21.98
N VAL A 19 -20.34 20.88 21.91
CA VAL A 19 -19.40 21.12 23.02
C VAL A 19 -18.09 21.70 22.50
N SER A 20 -17.50 22.60 23.28
CA SER A 20 -16.18 23.18 23.02
C SER A 20 -15.28 22.99 24.22
N LEU A 21 -14.04 22.56 23.96
CA LEU A 21 -12.96 22.51 24.94
C LEU A 21 -12.06 23.73 24.71
N VAL A 22 -12.13 24.68 25.64
CA VAL A 22 -11.37 25.93 25.56
C VAL A 22 -10.15 25.82 26.47
N TRP A 23 -8.97 25.90 25.90
CA TRP A 23 -7.70 25.81 26.61
C TRP A 23 -7.12 27.22 26.85
N LYS A 24 -6.47 27.38 28.00
CA LYS A 24 -5.77 28.62 28.36
C LYS A 24 -4.78 29.05 27.27
N ASP A 25 -4.02 28.09 26.73
CA ASP A 25 -3.07 28.27 25.63
C ASP A 25 -2.72 26.94 24.97
N ALA A 26 -2.14 27.00 23.76
CA ALA A 26 -1.78 25.79 22.99
C ALA A 26 -0.70 24.92 23.66
N ALA A 27 0.23 25.52 24.41
CA ALA A 27 1.29 24.78 25.10
C ALA A 27 0.72 23.97 26.26
N THR A 28 -0.22 24.54 27.01
CA THR A 28 -0.97 23.87 28.07
C THR A 28 -1.81 22.74 27.52
N ALA A 29 -2.55 22.96 26.42
CA ALA A 29 -3.31 21.93 25.75
C ALA A 29 -2.41 20.75 25.34
N THR A 30 -1.28 21.04 24.68
CA THR A 30 -0.31 20.02 24.23
C THR A 30 0.25 19.24 25.42
N ARG A 31 0.64 19.90 26.50
CA ARG A 31 1.20 19.28 27.71
C ARG A 31 0.18 18.33 28.36
N VAL A 32 -1.06 18.79 28.56
CA VAL A 32 -2.11 17.99 29.20
C VAL A 32 -2.55 16.82 28.32
N LEU A 33 -2.74 17.06 27.02
CA LEU A 33 -3.14 16.00 26.08
C LEU A 33 -2.06 14.94 25.85
N ARG A 34 -0.78 15.29 26.03
CA ARG A 34 0.35 14.34 25.96
C ARG A 34 0.71 13.70 27.31
N SER A 35 0.14 14.22 28.41
CA SER A 35 0.42 13.65 29.75
C SER A 35 -0.15 12.25 29.89
N SER A 36 0.63 11.34 30.43
CA SER A 36 0.18 10.01 30.83
C SER A 36 -0.49 9.97 32.22
N ALA A 37 -0.48 11.08 32.94
CA ALA A 37 -1.09 11.15 34.26
C ALA A 37 -2.64 11.05 34.15
N PRO A 38 -3.29 10.12 34.90
CA PRO A 38 -4.72 9.87 34.78
C PRO A 38 -5.56 11.08 35.19
N ASP A 39 -5.01 11.94 36.02
CA ASP A 39 -5.64 13.16 36.55
C ASP A 39 -5.28 14.43 35.75
N ALA A 40 -4.56 14.32 34.65
CA ALA A 40 -4.10 15.48 33.88
C ALA A 40 -5.25 16.39 33.38
N VAL A 41 -6.37 15.81 32.92
CA VAL A 41 -7.55 16.57 32.47
C VAL A 41 -8.36 17.09 33.65
N PRO A 42 -8.69 16.29 34.68
CA PRO A 42 -9.27 16.80 35.92
C PRO A 42 -8.47 17.94 36.54
N THR A 43 -7.14 17.81 36.61
CA THR A 43 -6.24 18.87 37.11
C THR A 43 -6.31 20.15 36.25
N ALA A 44 -6.38 19.99 34.93
CA ALA A 44 -6.51 21.16 34.03
C ALA A 44 -7.84 21.88 34.21
N LEU A 45 -8.94 21.17 34.46
CA LEU A 45 -10.24 21.75 34.78
C LEU A 45 -10.21 22.48 36.16
N ALA A 46 -9.68 21.81 37.17
CA ALA A 46 -9.58 22.38 38.53
C ALA A 46 -8.74 23.68 38.58
N ASN A 47 -7.67 23.72 37.74
CA ASN A 47 -6.80 24.91 37.64
C ASN A 47 -7.28 25.95 36.60
N GLN A 48 -8.45 25.75 35.99
CA GLN A 48 -9.00 26.64 34.96
C GLN A 48 -8.09 26.76 33.71
N TRP A 49 -7.26 25.77 33.45
CA TRP A 49 -6.45 25.68 32.22
C TRP A 49 -7.26 25.13 31.03
N LEU A 50 -8.37 24.47 31.34
CA LEU A 50 -9.36 23.95 30.44
C LEU A 50 -10.74 24.33 30.91
N SER A 51 -11.56 24.87 30.04
CA SER A 51 -13.00 25.13 30.27
C SER A 51 -13.81 24.32 29.26
N ILE A 52 -14.97 23.86 29.69
CA ILE A 52 -15.93 23.14 28.84
C ILE A 52 -17.12 24.06 28.63
N VAL A 53 -17.49 24.30 27.37
CA VAL A 53 -18.63 25.10 26.98
C VAL A 53 -19.56 24.26 26.11
N GLY A 54 -20.80 24.09 26.53
CA GLY A 54 -21.78 23.26 25.82
C GLY A 54 -22.32 22.11 26.67
N ASP A 55 -22.78 21.03 26.01
CA ASP A 55 -23.40 19.88 26.65
C ASP A 55 -22.41 19.11 27.54
N GLY A 56 -22.72 19.04 28.83
CA GLY A 56 -21.89 18.38 29.85
C GLY A 56 -21.81 16.84 29.68
N GLU A 57 -22.86 16.21 29.17
CA GLU A 57 -22.86 14.75 28.93
C GLU A 57 -21.92 14.39 27.77
N VAL A 58 -21.91 15.18 26.70
CA VAL A 58 -20.98 15.04 25.58
C VAL A 58 -19.55 15.29 26.03
N ALA A 59 -19.32 16.22 26.93
CA ALA A 59 -17.99 16.48 27.50
C ALA A 59 -17.51 15.34 28.40
N ALA A 60 -18.38 14.76 29.22
CA ALA A 60 -18.08 13.60 30.06
C ALA A 60 -17.74 12.37 29.20
N TRP A 61 -18.56 12.09 28.18
CA TRP A 61 -18.30 11.01 27.22
C TRP A 61 -16.96 11.18 26.47
N PHE A 62 -16.61 12.43 26.08
CA PHE A 62 -15.30 12.71 25.47
C PHE A 62 -14.15 12.48 26.45
N GLY A 63 -14.34 12.84 27.72
CA GLY A 63 -13.40 12.53 28.81
C GLY A 63 -13.15 11.04 28.94
N ASP A 64 -14.20 10.24 28.97
CA ASP A 64 -14.15 8.77 29.03
C ASP A 64 -13.51 8.17 27.78
N LEU A 65 -13.78 8.71 26.58
CA LEU A 65 -13.15 8.30 25.35
C LEU A 65 -11.63 8.55 25.36
N VAL A 66 -11.21 9.74 25.82
CA VAL A 66 -9.79 10.10 25.98
C VAL A 66 -9.12 9.21 27.01
N HIS A 67 -9.80 8.93 28.14
CA HIS A 67 -9.30 8.04 29.18
C HIS A 67 -9.17 6.59 28.67
N SER A 68 -10.17 6.09 27.96
CA SER A 68 -10.15 4.75 27.34
C SER A 68 -9.09 4.62 26.23
N ALA A 69 -8.87 5.69 25.47
CA ALA A 69 -7.80 5.72 24.47
C ALA A 69 -6.41 5.75 25.11
N ARG A 70 -6.27 6.42 26.26
CA ARG A 70 -5.03 6.44 27.08
C ARG A 70 -4.78 5.12 27.81
N GLY A 71 -5.81 4.50 28.39
CA GLY A 71 -5.72 3.19 29.03
C GLY A 71 -5.23 2.10 28.07
N ARG A 72 -5.68 2.15 26.80
CA ARG A 72 -5.16 1.25 25.76
C ARG A 72 -3.71 1.53 25.33
N SER A 73 -3.15 2.69 25.68
CA SER A 73 -1.73 3.01 25.45
C SER A 73 -0.84 2.67 26.65
N GLN A 74 -1.42 2.33 27.81
CA GLN A 74 -0.69 1.98 29.05
C GLN A 74 -0.75 0.50 29.40
N ASP A 75 -1.65 -0.29 28.83
CA ASP A 75 -1.46 -1.73 28.79
C ASP A 75 -0.11 -1.95 28.10
N ALA A 76 0.87 -2.43 28.85
CA ALA A 76 2.25 -2.66 28.42
C ALA A 76 2.23 -3.14 26.97
N ALA A 77 2.70 -2.32 26.05
CA ALA A 77 2.56 -2.57 24.63
C ALA A 77 3.05 -3.99 24.38
N ALA A 78 2.11 -4.91 24.19
CA ALA A 78 2.45 -6.31 23.96
C ALA A 78 3.46 -6.31 22.83
N ALA A 79 4.64 -6.91 23.04
CA ALA A 79 5.74 -6.85 22.11
C ALA A 79 5.19 -7.20 20.71
N LYS A 80 5.35 -6.31 19.75
CA LYS A 80 4.82 -6.52 18.41
C LYS A 80 5.27 -7.86 17.85
N PRO A 81 4.39 -8.58 17.16
CA PRO A 81 4.72 -9.90 16.65
C PRO A 81 5.87 -9.82 15.64
N PRO A 82 6.76 -10.81 15.59
CA PRO A 82 7.84 -10.86 14.63
C PRO A 82 7.31 -11.04 13.21
N VAL A 83 7.88 -10.27 12.28
CA VAL A 83 7.49 -10.24 10.86
C VAL A 83 8.70 -10.58 9.99
N ALA A 84 8.53 -11.49 9.03
CA ALA A 84 9.50 -11.70 7.97
C ALA A 84 9.05 -10.96 6.70
N VAL A 85 9.97 -10.32 5.98
CA VAL A 85 9.72 -9.73 4.67
C VAL A 85 10.65 -10.36 3.64
N ILE A 86 10.07 -11.06 2.68
CA ILE A 86 10.76 -11.80 1.63
C ILE A 86 10.55 -11.09 0.29
N GLY A 87 11.66 -10.72 -0.34
CA GLY A 87 11.67 -9.93 -1.58
C GLY A 87 11.79 -8.43 -1.28
N LEU A 88 13.02 -7.92 -1.44
CA LEU A 88 13.38 -6.53 -1.16
C LEU A 88 13.52 -5.71 -2.46
N GLY A 89 12.51 -5.86 -3.34
CA GLY A 89 12.30 -4.92 -4.41
C GLY A 89 11.85 -3.55 -3.86
N ARG A 90 11.52 -2.60 -4.74
CA ARG A 90 11.08 -1.26 -4.32
C ARG A 90 9.93 -1.31 -3.31
N MET A 91 8.92 -2.14 -3.56
CA MET A 91 7.74 -2.28 -2.67
C MET A 91 8.10 -2.97 -1.35
N GLY A 92 8.73 -4.16 -1.42
CA GLY A 92 9.07 -4.94 -0.23
C GLY A 92 10.04 -4.21 0.70
N SER A 93 11.02 -3.48 0.17
CA SER A 93 11.90 -2.61 0.97
C SER A 93 11.12 -1.48 1.65
N GLY A 94 10.14 -0.90 0.96
CA GLY A 94 9.25 0.12 1.54
C GLY A 94 8.40 -0.46 2.67
N ILE A 95 7.77 -1.62 2.46
CA ILE A 95 6.98 -2.32 3.47
C ILE A 95 7.83 -2.64 4.72
N ALA A 96 9.03 -3.23 4.52
CA ALA A 96 9.93 -3.56 5.62
C ALA A 96 10.34 -2.31 6.42
N ARG A 97 10.67 -1.20 5.74
CA ARG A 97 11.00 0.08 6.38
C ARG A 97 9.84 0.66 7.17
N SER A 98 8.62 0.57 6.64
CA SER A 98 7.42 1.02 7.35
C SER A 98 7.17 0.19 8.62
N LEU A 99 7.29 -1.13 8.54
CA LEU A 99 7.14 -2.02 9.69
C LEU A 99 8.19 -1.75 10.78
N LEU A 100 9.47 -1.56 10.40
CA LEU A 100 10.53 -1.19 11.35
C LEU A 100 10.20 0.12 12.07
N ARG A 101 9.80 1.15 11.33
CA ARG A 101 9.41 2.45 11.90
C ARG A 101 8.22 2.32 12.86
N ASN A 102 7.30 1.40 12.60
CA ASN A 102 6.18 1.08 13.46
C ASN A 102 6.53 0.11 14.61
N GLY A 103 7.82 -0.19 14.82
CA GLY A 103 8.32 -0.96 15.95
C GLY A 103 8.13 -2.48 15.86
N PHE A 104 7.85 -3.04 14.66
CA PHE A 104 7.84 -4.48 14.47
C PHE A 104 9.27 -5.04 14.45
N PRO A 105 9.54 -6.19 15.12
CA PRO A 105 10.75 -6.95 14.88
C PRO A 105 10.71 -7.53 13.46
N VAL A 106 11.60 -7.04 12.57
CA VAL A 106 11.60 -7.43 11.16
C VAL A 106 12.80 -8.28 10.81
N THR A 107 12.56 -9.44 10.22
CA THR A 107 13.58 -10.28 9.57
C THR A 107 13.41 -10.16 8.05
N VAL A 108 14.47 -9.94 7.30
CA VAL A 108 14.41 -9.76 5.86
C VAL A 108 15.16 -10.85 5.12
N TYR A 109 14.67 -11.21 3.94
CA TYR A 109 15.38 -12.05 2.98
C TYR A 109 15.25 -11.49 1.58
N ASN A 110 16.36 -11.50 0.85
CA ASN A 110 16.39 -11.24 -0.59
C ASN A 110 17.53 -12.03 -1.24
N ARG A 111 17.32 -12.51 -2.46
CA ARG A 111 18.34 -13.23 -3.21
C ARG A 111 19.65 -12.44 -3.38
N SER A 112 19.56 -11.13 -3.56
CA SER A 112 20.71 -10.23 -3.61
C SER A 112 20.83 -9.52 -2.25
N GLU A 113 21.86 -9.87 -1.48
CA GLU A 113 22.05 -9.37 -0.11
C GLU A 113 22.23 -7.85 -0.01
N GLU A 114 22.80 -7.24 -1.03
CA GLU A 114 23.02 -5.79 -1.11
C GLU A 114 21.74 -4.98 -0.85
N LYS A 115 20.58 -5.50 -1.27
CA LYS A 115 19.28 -4.83 -1.08
C LYS A 115 18.81 -4.81 0.38
N SER A 116 19.41 -5.63 1.25
CA SER A 116 19.06 -5.68 2.67
C SER A 116 19.87 -4.69 3.52
N ARG A 117 21.02 -4.19 3.04
CA ARG A 117 21.97 -3.37 3.82
C ARG A 117 21.28 -2.20 4.54
N ALA A 118 20.57 -1.35 3.82
CA ALA A 118 19.88 -0.20 4.40
C ALA A 118 18.77 -0.57 5.41
N LEU A 119 18.20 -1.78 5.31
CA LEU A 119 17.22 -2.28 6.27
C LEU A 119 17.89 -2.86 7.51
N ILE A 120 19.05 -3.49 7.37
CA ILE A 120 19.88 -3.97 8.49
C ILE A 120 20.35 -2.77 9.32
N GLU A 121 20.84 -1.71 8.67
CA GLU A 121 21.21 -0.46 9.33
C GLU A 121 20.02 0.19 10.06
N ALA A 122 18.79 0.00 9.54
CA ALA A 122 17.54 0.42 10.17
C ALA A 122 17.02 -0.53 11.26
N GLY A 123 17.75 -1.63 11.58
CA GLY A 123 17.42 -2.55 12.66
C GLY A 123 16.78 -3.88 12.23
N ALA A 124 16.67 -4.18 10.94
CA ALA A 124 16.23 -5.50 10.48
C ALA A 124 17.29 -6.58 10.71
N LYS A 125 16.85 -7.81 10.94
CA LYS A 125 17.71 -9.00 10.90
C LYS A 125 17.73 -9.58 9.49
N MET A 126 18.86 -10.06 9.01
CA MET A 126 18.96 -10.75 7.74
C MET A 126 18.87 -12.25 7.95
N ALA A 127 18.13 -12.93 7.08
CA ALA A 127 18.09 -14.39 7.01
C ALA A 127 18.81 -14.89 5.75
N ALA A 128 19.43 -16.06 5.83
CA ALA A 128 20.18 -16.67 4.72
C ALA A 128 19.24 -17.35 3.69
N THR A 129 18.05 -17.78 4.10
CA THR A 129 17.06 -18.46 3.24
C THR A 129 15.64 -17.98 3.54
N PRO A 130 14.68 -18.17 2.62
CA PRO A 130 13.26 -17.94 2.90
C PRO A 130 12.76 -18.73 4.11
N ALA A 131 13.17 -19.99 4.26
CA ALA A 131 12.84 -20.83 5.40
C ALA A 131 13.37 -20.24 6.72
N ALA A 132 14.62 -19.76 6.72
CA ALA A 132 15.21 -19.14 7.89
C ALA A 132 14.51 -17.80 8.25
N ALA A 133 14.05 -17.03 7.26
CA ALA A 133 13.28 -15.83 7.47
C ALA A 133 11.90 -16.13 8.07
N ALA A 134 11.24 -17.19 7.60
CA ALA A 134 9.90 -17.57 8.04
C ALA A 134 9.89 -18.16 9.46
N ARG A 135 10.99 -18.79 9.89
CA ARG A 135 11.09 -19.45 11.20
C ARG A 135 10.89 -18.45 12.34
N ALA A 136 10.00 -18.76 13.25
CA ALA A 136 9.61 -17.93 14.38
C ALA A 136 8.97 -16.58 13.99
N ALA A 137 8.66 -16.34 12.73
CA ALA A 137 7.85 -15.20 12.30
C ALA A 137 6.35 -15.52 12.44
N LYS A 138 5.61 -14.64 13.14
CA LYS A 138 4.14 -14.76 13.18
C LYS A 138 3.51 -14.44 11.84
N TYR A 139 4.10 -13.50 11.12
CA TYR A 139 3.67 -13.06 9.79
C TYR A 139 4.84 -13.09 8.81
N VAL A 140 4.62 -13.66 7.64
CA VAL A 140 5.61 -13.69 6.56
C VAL A 140 5.03 -12.94 5.37
N ILE A 141 5.62 -11.82 5.02
CA ILE A 141 5.17 -10.98 3.90
C ILE A 141 6.05 -11.28 2.70
N THR A 142 5.44 -11.64 1.56
CA THR A 142 6.16 -11.75 0.28
C THR A 142 5.82 -10.59 -0.64
N SER A 143 6.86 -10.00 -1.26
CA SER A 143 6.71 -8.92 -2.25
C SER A 143 7.66 -9.19 -3.43
N LEU A 144 7.18 -9.93 -4.42
CA LEU A 144 7.95 -10.54 -5.50
C LEU A 144 7.38 -10.18 -6.88
N ALA A 145 8.18 -10.39 -7.92
CA ALA A 145 7.89 -9.85 -9.25
C ALA A 145 6.75 -10.59 -9.98
N ASN A 146 6.60 -11.89 -9.80
CA ASN A 146 5.66 -12.75 -10.54
C ASN A 146 5.43 -14.09 -9.85
N ASP A 147 4.54 -14.91 -10.41
CA ASP A 147 4.19 -16.25 -9.91
C ASP A 147 5.42 -17.15 -9.73
N ALA A 148 6.30 -17.21 -10.72
CA ALA A 148 7.51 -18.03 -10.68
C ALA A 148 8.44 -17.62 -9.52
N ALA A 149 8.61 -16.32 -9.30
CA ALA A 149 9.41 -15.80 -8.19
C ALA A 149 8.78 -16.11 -6.83
N VAL A 150 7.43 -16.09 -6.74
CA VAL A 150 6.71 -16.47 -5.51
C VAL A 150 6.95 -17.95 -5.21
N PHE A 151 6.74 -18.85 -6.17
CA PHE A 151 6.94 -20.28 -5.95
C PHE A 151 8.38 -20.64 -5.67
N ALA A 152 9.34 -19.97 -6.30
CA ALA A 152 10.77 -20.16 -6.04
C ALA A 152 11.18 -19.85 -4.58
N VAL A 153 10.46 -18.97 -3.87
CA VAL A 153 10.73 -18.69 -2.46
C VAL A 153 9.77 -19.41 -1.51
N VAL A 154 8.63 -19.88 -2.00
CA VAL A 154 7.63 -20.58 -1.18
C VAL A 154 7.98 -22.06 -1.07
N GLU A 155 8.36 -22.70 -2.17
CA GLU A 155 8.59 -24.14 -2.28
C GLU A 155 10.06 -24.52 -2.13
N GLY A 156 10.33 -25.82 -2.00
CA GLY A 156 11.68 -26.37 -1.87
C GLY A 156 12.21 -26.44 -0.43
N PRO A 157 13.39 -27.06 -0.23
CA PRO A 157 13.95 -27.33 1.10
C PRO A 157 14.32 -26.05 1.87
N ASP A 158 14.69 -25.00 1.17
CA ASP A 158 14.99 -23.67 1.72
C ASP A 158 13.85 -22.67 1.55
N GLY A 159 12.68 -23.13 1.05
CA GLY A 159 11.51 -22.33 0.80
C GLY A 159 10.79 -21.93 2.09
N LEU A 160 9.93 -20.93 1.98
CA LEU A 160 9.13 -20.40 3.07
C LEU A 160 8.34 -21.49 3.80
N LEU A 161 7.73 -22.43 3.05
CA LEU A 161 6.94 -23.52 3.62
C LEU A 161 7.78 -24.48 4.50
N ALA A 162 9.07 -24.64 4.25
CA ALA A 162 9.94 -25.46 5.07
C ALA A 162 10.28 -24.80 6.43
N GLY A 163 10.03 -23.51 6.56
CA GLY A 163 10.35 -22.74 7.78
C GLY A 163 9.14 -22.14 8.50
N ILE A 164 8.00 -22.06 7.86
CA ILE A 164 6.82 -21.40 8.45
C ILE A 164 6.18 -22.27 9.53
N ASP A 165 5.89 -21.69 10.69
CA ASP A 165 5.24 -22.40 11.78
C ASP A 165 3.74 -22.61 11.52
N ARG A 166 3.18 -23.66 12.14
CA ARG A 166 1.72 -23.90 12.13
C ARG A 166 1.00 -22.72 12.75
N GLY A 167 -0.06 -22.26 12.10
CA GLY A 167 -0.82 -21.07 12.51
C GLY A 167 -0.13 -19.73 12.30
N ALA A 168 1.08 -19.71 11.73
CA ALA A 168 1.66 -18.47 11.19
C ALA A 168 0.96 -18.10 9.86
N VAL A 169 1.01 -16.82 9.50
CA VAL A 169 0.27 -16.28 8.35
C VAL A 169 1.25 -15.81 7.28
N HIS A 170 1.14 -16.37 6.09
CA HIS A 170 1.77 -15.81 4.90
C HIS A 170 0.86 -14.74 4.27
N ILE A 171 1.35 -13.52 4.17
CA ILE A 171 0.68 -12.36 3.57
C ILE A 171 1.31 -12.10 2.22
N GLY A 172 0.63 -12.49 1.14
CA GLY A 172 1.11 -12.30 -0.23
C GLY A 172 0.75 -10.92 -0.78
N THR A 173 1.75 -10.03 -0.95
CA THR A 173 1.52 -8.68 -1.51
C THR A 173 1.84 -8.58 -3.00
N SER A 174 2.35 -9.66 -3.59
CA SER A 174 2.71 -9.72 -5.01
C SER A 174 1.48 -9.68 -5.91
N THR A 175 1.61 -9.06 -7.08
CA THR A 175 0.60 -9.19 -8.15
C THR A 175 0.84 -10.51 -8.86
N ILE A 176 -0.03 -11.48 -8.63
CA ILE A 176 0.03 -12.85 -9.13
C ILE A 176 -1.31 -13.27 -9.74
N SER A 177 -1.29 -14.38 -10.49
CA SER A 177 -2.50 -14.94 -11.10
C SER A 177 -3.45 -15.50 -10.05
N ALA A 178 -4.74 -15.63 -10.43
CA ALA A 178 -5.74 -16.30 -9.60
C ALA A 178 -5.39 -17.76 -9.33
N ASP A 179 -4.79 -18.47 -10.32
CA ASP A 179 -4.33 -19.85 -10.17
C ASP A 179 -3.17 -19.95 -9.17
N ALA A 180 -2.20 -19.07 -9.26
CA ALA A 180 -1.11 -19.00 -8.28
C ALA A 180 -1.65 -18.74 -6.87
N THR A 181 -2.64 -17.87 -6.73
CA THR A 181 -3.30 -17.59 -5.46
C THR A 181 -3.98 -18.84 -4.92
N ARG A 182 -4.77 -19.57 -5.73
CA ARG A 182 -5.42 -20.84 -5.33
C ARG A 182 -4.41 -21.90 -4.90
N ARG A 183 -3.31 -22.03 -5.65
CA ARG A 183 -2.24 -22.96 -5.30
C ARG A 183 -1.59 -22.65 -3.96
N LEU A 184 -1.30 -21.37 -3.67
CA LEU A 184 -0.77 -20.95 -2.37
C LEU A 184 -1.70 -21.30 -1.22
N VAL A 185 -3.01 -21.07 -1.37
CA VAL A 185 -4.01 -21.47 -0.37
C VAL A 185 -3.92 -22.97 -0.07
N GLY A 186 -3.85 -23.82 -1.10
CA GLY A 186 -3.72 -25.28 -0.94
C GLY A 186 -2.43 -25.69 -0.24
N LEU A 187 -1.30 -25.09 -0.62
CA LEU A 187 0.01 -25.37 -0.02
C LEU A 187 0.03 -25.02 1.47
N HIS A 188 -0.47 -23.85 1.85
CA HIS A 188 -0.53 -23.42 3.26
C HIS A 188 -1.50 -24.29 4.08
N ALA A 189 -2.64 -24.63 3.53
CA ALA A 189 -3.59 -25.54 4.18
C ALA A 189 -2.96 -26.91 4.48
N GLY A 190 -2.17 -27.46 3.55
CA GLY A 190 -1.42 -28.71 3.72
C GLY A 190 -0.37 -28.66 4.84
N GLN A 191 0.22 -27.48 5.09
CA GLN A 191 1.21 -27.24 6.16
C GLN A 191 0.58 -26.88 7.52
N GLY A 192 -0.71 -26.52 7.53
CA GLY A 192 -1.39 -25.99 8.72
C GLY A 192 -1.00 -24.56 9.06
N SER A 193 -0.43 -23.81 8.10
CA SER A 193 -0.27 -22.37 8.13
C SER A 193 -1.40 -21.69 7.39
N GLU A 194 -1.55 -20.38 7.54
CA GLU A 194 -2.61 -19.60 6.90
C GLU A 194 -2.05 -18.75 5.77
N TYR A 195 -2.88 -18.45 4.78
CA TYR A 195 -2.54 -17.53 3.69
C TYR A 195 -3.56 -16.40 3.61
N LEU A 196 -3.06 -15.17 3.46
CA LEU A 196 -3.86 -14.00 3.07
C LEU A 196 -3.33 -13.46 1.74
N ALA A 197 -4.18 -13.37 0.74
CA ALA A 197 -3.90 -12.53 -0.40
C ALA A 197 -4.07 -11.07 0.03
N ALA A 198 -3.02 -10.25 -0.13
CA ALA A 198 -3.00 -8.87 0.35
C ALA A 198 -2.34 -7.95 -0.67
N SER A 199 -2.86 -7.95 -1.89
CA SER A 199 -2.36 -7.05 -2.95
C SER A 199 -2.47 -5.59 -2.53
N VAL A 200 -1.50 -4.78 -2.94
CA VAL A 200 -1.44 -3.37 -2.52
C VAL A 200 -1.56 -2.41 -3.71
N LEU A 201 -2.22 -1.28 -3.46
CA LEU A 201 -2.28 -0.15 -4.37
C LEU A 201 -1.42 0.98 -3.81
N GLY A 202 -0.61 1.58 -4.65
CA GLY A 202 0.31 2.65 -4.32
C GLY A 202 1.70 2.41 -4.92
N ARG A 203 2.57 3.40 -4.74
CA ARG A 203 3.95 3.42 -5.23
C ARG A 203 4.93 3.11 -4.10
N PRO A 204 6.24 2.91 -4.39
CA PRO A 204 7.25 2.60 -3.38
C PRO A 204 7.41 3.65 -2.27
N ASP A 205 7.20 4.93 -2.57
CA ASP A 205 7.16 6.03 -1.62
C ASP A 205 6.02 5.87 -0.61
N ALA A 206 4.82 5.56 -1.09
CA ALA A 206 3.67 5.24 -0.23
C ALA A 206 3.92 3.98 0.61
N ALA A 207 4.59 2.95 0.07
CA ALA A 207 4.98 1.78 0.84
C ALA A 207 5.92 2.14 1.99
N ALA A 208 6.95 2.96 1.71
CA ALA A 208 7.88 3.44 2.73
C ALA A 208 7.21 4.37 3.75
N ALA A 209 6.20 5.12 3.36
CA ALA A 209 5.41 5.98 4.25
C ALA A 209 4.37 5.21 5.10
N GLY A 210 4.01 3.98 4.73
CA GLY A 210 2.92 3.22 5.36
C GLY A 210 1.54 3.62 4.86
N GLU A 211 1.48 4.19 3.65
CA GLU A 211 0.27 4.78 3.07
C GLU A 211 -0.34 3.96 1.92
N LEU A 212 0.02 2.69 1.81
CA LEU A 212 -0.58 1.82 0.81
C LEU A 212 -2.08 1.60 1.09
N VAL A 213 -2.82 1.25 0.04
CA VAL A 213 -4.17 0.68 0.20
C VAL A 213 -4.06 -0.82 0.00
N GLY A 214 -4.44 -1.59 1.02
CA GLY A 214 -4.44 -3.06 0.98
C GLY A 214 -5.76 -3.59 0.46
N LEU A 215 -5.72 -4.49 -0.53
CA LEU A 215 -6.84 -5.32 -0.97
C LEU A 215 -6.62 -6.71 -0.38
N VAL A 216 -7.43 -7.11 0.59
CA VAL A 216 -7.17 -8.31 1.39
C VAL A 216 -8.29 -9.32 1.27
N GLY A 217 -7.94 -10.59 1.08
CA GLY A 217 -8.89 -11.71 1.06
C GLY A 217 -8.31 -12.94 1.72
N GLY A 218 -9.18 -13.75 2.29
CA GLY A 218 -8.90 -14.94 3.06
C GLY A 218 -9.81 -15.06 4.27
N LYS A 219 -9.63 -16.08 5.13
CA LYS A 219 -10.47 -16.28 6.31
C LYS A 219 -10.58 -15.01 7.13
N GLN A 220 -11.80 -14.61 7.49
CA GLN A 220 -12.05 -13.39 8.23
C GLN A 220 -11.31 -13.37 9.57
N SER A 221 -11.26 -14.46 10.29
CA SER A 221 -10.53 -14.56 11.56
C SER A 221 -9.03 -14.32 11.42
N VAL A 222 -8.44 -14.82 10.32
CA VAL A 222 -7.01 -14.61 10.01
C VAL A 222 -6.76 -13.15 9.61
N PHE A 223 -7.66 -12.56 8.83
CA PHE A 223 -7.61 -11.14 8.48
C PHE A 223 -7.65 -10.26 9.72
N GLU A 224 -8.61 -10.49 10.64
CA GLU A 224 -8.72 -9.69 11.87
C GLU A 224 -7.47 -9.83 12.77
N ALA A 225 -6.94 -11.05 12.90
CA ALA A 225 -5.68 -11.29 13.63
C ALA A 225 -4.46 -10.61 12.99
N SER A 226 -4.51 -10.38 11.67
CA SER A 226 -3.42 -9.75 10.90
C SER A 226 -3.57 -8.23 10.75
N ARG A 227 -4.66 -7.64 11.26
CA ARG A 227 -5.00 -6.23 11.05
C ARG A 227 -3.88 -5.29 11.49
N GLU A 228 -3.26 -5.54 12.63
CA GLU A 228 -2.18 -4.71 13.17
C GLU A 228 -0.95 -4.68 12.24
N VAL A 229 -0.51 -5.84 11.74
CA VAL A 229 0.63 -5.90 10.82
C VAL A 229 0.29 -5.28 9.45
N LEU A 230 -0.92 -5.48 8.95
CA LEU A 230 -1.39 -4.83 7.72
C LEU A 230 -1.39 -3.31 7.85
N GLN A 231 -1.89 -2.76 8.95
CA GLN A 231 -1.86 -1.33 9.27
C GLN A 231 -0.43 -0.78 9.44
N GLY A 232 0.56 -1.64 9.70
CA GLY A 232 1.96 -1.27 9.75
C GLY A 232 2.53 -0.75 8.42
N PHE A 233 1.87 -1.00 7.28
CA PHE A 233 2.30 -0.53 5.96
C PHE A 233 1.15 -0.04 5.06
N THR A 234 -0.09 -0.02 5.56
CA THR A 234 -1.25 0.49 4.83
C THR A 234 -1.99 1.56 5.62
N ARG A 235 -2.48 2.59 4.95
CA ARG A 235 -3.38 3.60 5.52
C ARG A 235 -4.84 3.17 5.49
N GLN A 236 -5.18 2.28 4.58
CA GLN A 236 -6.55 1.80 4.35
C GLN A 236 -6.51 0.34 3.92
N ILE A 237 -7.46 -0.44 4.40
CA ILE A 237 -7.60 -1.85 4.06
C ILE A 237 -9.03 -2.09 3.56
N GLN A 238 -9.14 -2.73 2.39
CA GLN A 238 -10.39 -3.22 1.83
C GLN A 238 -10.39 -4.75 1.96
N TYR A 239 -11.22 -5.27 2.86
CA TYR A 239 -11.43 -6.71 2.96
C TYR A 239 -12.46 -7.13 1.91
N LEU A 240 -12.07 -8.06 1.03
CA LEU A 240 -12.84 -8.50 -0.13
C LEU A 240 -13.53 -9.86 0.08
N GLY A 241 -13.55 -10.37 1.31
CA GLY A 241 -14.16 -11.64 1.66
C GLY A 241 -13.17 -12.81 1.67
N GLU A 242 -13.70 -14.01 1.84
CA GLU A 242 -12.87 -15.21 2.06
C GLU A 242 -12.24 -15.79 0.78
N ASN A 243 -12.78 -15.45 -0.38
CA ASN A 243 -12.23 -15.92 -1.64
C ASN A 243 -10.97 -15.13 -2.04
N HIS A 244 -9.82 -15.72 -1.83
CA HIS A 244 -8.51 -15.11 -2.12
C HIS A 244 -8.34 -14.69 -3.59
N ALA A 245 -8.94 -15.42 -4.54
CA ALA A 245 -8.80 -15.13 -5.97
C ALA A 245 -9.46 -13.79 -6.37
N VAL A 246 -10.45 -13.32 -5.61
CA VAL A 246 -11.08 -12.00 -5.83
C VAL A 246 -10.06 -10.86 -5.66
N VAL A 247 -9.06 -11.03 -4.77
CA VAL A 247 -8.00 -10.03 -4.57
C VAL A 247 -7.14 -9.88 -5.82
N ALA A 248 -6.76 -10.99 -6.47
CA ALA A 248 -6.03 -10.95 -7.73
C ALA A 248 -6.84 -10.22 -8.81
N ALA A 249 -8.12 -10.56 -8.97
CA ALA A 249 -9.00 -9.90 -9.93
C ALA A 249 -9.15 -8.40 -9.64
N ALA A 250 -9.38 -8.00 -8.39
CA ALA A 250 -9.50 -6.61 -7.99
C ALA A 250 -8.20 -5.83 -8.25
N LYS A 251 -7.03 -6.44 -7.97
CA LYS A 251 -5.73 -5.85 -8.27
C LYS A 251 -5.52 -5.65 -9.76
N LEU A 252 -5.86 -6.64 -10.59
CA LEU A 252 -5.76 -6.54 -12.04
C LEU A 252 -6.69 -5.46 -12.58
N ALA A 253 -7.94 -5.39 -12.12
CA ALA A 253 -8.87 -4.33 -12.51
C ALA A 253 -8.35 -2.93 -12.17
N ALA A 254 -7.80 -2.74 -10.95
CA ALA A 254 -7.21 -1.47 -10.56
C ALA A 254 -5.98 -1.09 -11.42
N ASN A 255 -5.11 -2.05 -11.73
CA ASN A 255 -3.95 -1.83 -12.57
C ASN A 255 -4.37 -1.56 -14.03
N TYR A 256 -5.38 -2.28 -14.55
CA TYR A 256 -5.95 -2.01 -15.89
C TYR A 256 -6.47 -0.58 -15.99
N THR A 257 -7.26 -0.13 -15.00
CA THR A 257 -7.73 1.25 -14.95
C THR A 257 -6.56 2.24 -14.99
N ALA A 258 -5.53 2.02 -14.15
CA ALA A 258 -4.39 2.91 -14.08
C ALA A 258 -3.62 2.97 -15.41
N VAL A 259 -3.28 1.81 -16.01
CA VAL A 259 -2.50 1.78 -17.25
C VAL A 259 -3.27 2.34 -18.44
N THR A 260 -4.59 2.10 -18.50
CA THR A 260 -5.45 2.70 -19.55
C THR A 260 -5.45 4.22 -19.45
N ILE A 261 -5.56 4.77 -18.24
CA ILE A 261 -5.51 6.22 -18.04
C ILE A 261 -4.14 6.80 -18.40
N ILE A 262 -3.04 6.10 -18.05
CA ILE A 262 -1.68 6.53 -18.40
C ILE A 262 -1.52 6.59 -19.92
N ASP A 263 -1.95 5.56 -20.64
CA ASP A 263 -1.86 5.54 -22.11
C ASP A 263 -2.76 6.61 -22.75
N LEU A 264 -4.00 6.77 -22.23
CA LEU A 264 -4.90 7.84 -22.67
C LEU A 264 -4.27 9.23 -22.50
N MET A 265 -3.63 9.50 -21.37
CA MET A 265 -2.91 10.77 -21.16
C MET A 265 -1.80 10.94 -22.20
N GLY A 266 -1.03 9.89 -22.47
CA GLY A 266 0.00 9.91 -23.50
C GLY A 266 -0.55 10.25 -24.90
N GLN A 267 -1.64 9.62 -25.29
CA GLN A 267 -2.30 9.90 -26.58
C GLN A 267 -2.78 11.35 -26.69
N ILE A 268 -3.38 11.88 -25.63
CA ILE A 268 -3.87 13.26 -25.60
C ILE A 268 -2.72 14.27 -25.67
N TYR A 269 -1.61 14.04 -24.97
CA TYR A 269 -0.44 14.91 -25.09
C TYR A 269 0.14 14.85 -26.50
N ALA A 270 0.30 13.67 -27.10
CA ALA A 270 0.76 13.54 -28.47
C ALA A 270 -0.16 14.26 -29.48
N PHE A 271 -1.48 14.17 -29.31
CA PHE A 271 -2.45 14.92 -30.09
C PHE A 271 -2.27 16.44 -29.92
N GLY A 272 -2.08 16.91 -28.69
CA GLY A 272 -1.81 18.32 -28.39
C GLY A 272 -0.56 18.83 -29.10
N GLU A 273 0.54 18.08 -29.06
CA GLU A 273 1.77 18.42 -29.77
C GLU A 273 1.54 18.54 -31.30
N LYS A 274 0.76 17.63 -31.87
CA LYS A 274 0.42 17.64 -33.33
C LYS A 274 -0.48 18.80 -33.74
N THR A 275 -1.41 19.19 -32.87
CA THR A 275 -2.43 20.21 -33.19
C THR A 275 -2.05 21.59 -32.68
N GLY A 276 -0.92 21.74 -31.97
CA GLY A 276 -0.48 23.02 -31.40
C GLY A 276 -1.25 23.41 -30.13
N VAL A 277 -2.00 22.52 -29.51
CA VAL A 277 -2.61 22.78 -28.18
C VAL A 277 -1.50 22.80 -27.14
N PRO A 278 -1.35 23.89 -26.34
CA PRO A 278 -0.31 23.95 -25.32
C PRO A 278 -0.41 22.80 -24.33
N LEU A 279 0.70 22.07 -24.11
CA LEU A 279 0.73 20.92 -23.18
C LEU A 279 0.40 21.35 -21.75
N THR A 280 0.75 22.57 -21.35
CA THR A 280 0.37 23.17 -20.06
C THR A 280 -1.15 23.25 -19.87
N MET A 281 -1.89 23.54 -20.96
CA MET A 281 -3.35 23.55 -20.92
C MET A 281 -3.92 22.13 -20.74
N LEU A 282 -3.42 21.16 -21.49
CA LEU A 282 -3.81 19.76 -21.34
C LEU A 282 -3.46 19.22 -19.96
N HIS A 283 -2.28 19.56 -19.42
CA HIS A 283 -1.91 19.22 -18.07
C HIS A 283 -2.87 19.80 -17.02
N THR A 284 -3.25 21.06 -17.19
CA THR A 284 -4.23 21.72 -16.29
C THR A 284 -5.58 21.02 -16.39
N MET A 285 -6.04 20.68 -17.57
CA MET A 285 -7.28 19.92 -17.80
C MET A 285 -7.25 18.57 -17.06
N PHE A 286 -6.17 17.81 -17.18
CA PHE A 286 -6.01 16.54 -16.44
C PHE A 286 -6.07 16.73 -14.94
N ARG A 287 -5.42 17.75 -14.41
CA ARG A 287 -5.47 18.08 -12.98
C ARG A 287 -6.87 18.39 -12.49
N MET A 288 -7.67 19.06 -13.32
CA MET A 288 -9.06 19.40 -13.01
C MET A 288 -9.98 18.16 -13.06
N LEU A 289 -9.79 17.30 -14.08
CA LEU A 289 -10.61 16.12 -14.29
C LEU A 289 -10.26 14.98 -13.32
N TRP A 290 -8.96 14.84 -12.97
CA TRP A 290 -8.48 13.75 -12.12
C TRP A 290 -7.73 14.29 -10.89
N ALA A 291 -8.50 14.76 -9.91
CA ALA A 291 -7.97 15.33 -8.69
C ALA A 291 -7.22 14.36 -7.76
N GLN A 292 -7.05 13.10 -8.17
CA GLN A 292 -6.33 12.10 -7.37
C GLN A 292 -4.81 12.31 -7.47
N PRO A 293 -4.08 12.37 -6.33
CA PRO A 293 -2.65 12.67 -6.33
C PRO A 293 -1.81 11.74 -7.21
N VAL A 294 -2.10 10.44 -7.25
CA VAL A 294 -1.36 9.46 -8.06
C VAL A 294 -1.54 9.71 -9.55
N MET A 295 -2.75 10.05 -9.99
CA MET A 295 -3.02 10.34 -11.40
C MET A 295 -2.43 11.69 -11.81
N GLN A 296 -2.44 12.68 -10.92
CA GLN A 296 -1.74 13.96 -11.13
C GLN A 296 -0.22 13.75 -11.26
N GLY A 297 0.35 12.84 -10.47
CA GLY A 297 1.75 12.46 -10.57
C GLY A 297 2.09 11.90 -11.94
N TYR A 298 1.28 10.98 -12.48
CA TYR A 298 1.48 10.45 -13.84
C TYR A 298 1.27 11.51 -14.92
N ALA A 299 0.26 12.36 -14.81
CA ALA A 299 0.08 13.46 -15.75
C ALA A 299 1.31 14.36 -15.82
N THR A 300 1.90 14.71 -14.67
CA THR A 300 3.12 15.51 -14.58
C THR A 300 4.32 14.78 -15.19
N ARG A 301 4.50 13.51 -14.86
CA ARG A 301 5.61 12.67 -15.32
C ARG A 301 5.60 12.53 -16.85
N ILE A 302 4.43 12.25 -17.44
CA ILE A 302 4.25 12.14 -18.88
C ILE A 302 4.54 13.48 -19.55
N TRP A 303 4.00 14.58 -19.03
CA TRP A 303 4.22 15.93 -19.56
C TRP A 303 5.70 16.34 -19.60
N ARG A 304 6.44 16.02 -18.50
CA ARG A 304 7.87 16.36 -18.38
C ARG A 304 8.80 15.31 -18.96
N ARG A 305 8.27 14.17 -19.36
CA ARG A 305 9.01 12.99 -19.80
C ARG A 305 10.04 12.52 -18.76
N GLU A 306 9.69 12.61 -17.49
CA GLU A 306 10.54 12.21 -16.34
C GLU A 306 10.34 10.70 -16.04
N PHE A 307 10.89 9.82 -16.90
CA PHE A 307 10.70 8.37 -16.83
C PHE A 307 11.84 7.63 -16.13
N ASP A 308 12.93 8.32 -15.77
CA ASP A 308 14.10 7.70 -15.14
C ASP A 308 13.94 7.56 -13.61
N ASP A 309 13.04 8.37 -12.98
CA ASP A 309 12.57 8.15 -11.63
C ASP A 309 11.51 7.07 -11.61
N VAL A 310 11.95 5.80 -11.56
CA VAL A 310 11.12 4.63 -11.80
C VAL A 310 10.38 4.22 -10.53
N GLY A 311 9.07 4.40 -10.52
CA GLY A 311 8.19 3.81 -9.49
C GLY A 311 7.82 2.37 -9.79
N PHE A 312 7.52 2.08 -11.06
CA PHE A 312 7.20 0.77 -11.60
C PHE A 312 7.69 0.72 -13.04
N ASP A 313 8.58 -0.22 -13.37
CA ASP A 313 9.21 -0.28 -14.67
C ASP A 313 8.30 -0.86 -15.76
N LEU A 314 8.65 -0.58 -17.03
CA LEU A 314 7.84 -0.98 -18.19
C LEU A 314 7.74 -2.51 -18.34
N ARG A 315 8.80 -3.27 -17.95
CA ARG A 315 8.76 -4.76 -17.97
C ARG A 315 7.77 -5.30 -16.95
N GLY A 316 7.76 -4.74 -15.75
CA GLY A 316 6.76 -5.07 -14.73
C GLY A 316 5.34 -4.71 -15.18
N GLY A 317 5.18 -3.57 -15.84
CA GLY A 317 3.92 -3.15 -16.44
C GLY A 317 3.43 -4.15 -17.50
N LEU A 318 4.30 -4.56 -18.43
CA LEU A 318 3.96 -5.57 -19.45
C LEU A 318 3.55 -6.90 -18.82
N LYS A 319 4.27 -7.36 -17.77
CA LYS A 319 3.88 -8.55 -17.01
C LYS A 319 2.47 -8.42 -16.45
N ASP A 320 2.14 -7.29 -15.81
CA ASP A 320 0.81 -7.05 -15.24
C ASP A 320 -0.28 -6.99 -16.32
N VAL A 321 -0.02 -6.31 -17.44
CA VAL A 321 -0.96 -6.26 -18.57
C VAL A 321 -1.18 -7.65 -19.16
N THR A 322 -0.16 -8.47 -19.26
CA THR A 322 -0.29 -9.87 -19.70
C THR A 322 -1.20 -10.67 -18.77
N LEU A 323 -1.07 -10.49 -17.45
CA LEU A 323 -1.99 -11.10 -16.47
C LEU A 323 -3.44 -10.59 -16.66
N MET A 324 -3.61 -9.30 -16.96
CA MET A 324 -4.94 -8.71 -17.20
C MET A 324 -5.61 -9.34 -18.43
N VAL A 325 -4.89 -9.44 -19.54
CA VAL A 325 -5.39 -10.05 -20.78
C VAL A 325 -5.81 -11.51 -20.54
N ASN A 326 -4.95 -12.28 -19.87
CA ASN A 326 -5.24 -13.69 -19.58
C ASN A 326 -6.46 -13.84 -18.65
N ALA A 327 -6.52 -13.07 -17.57
CA ALA A 327 -7.63 -13.14 -16.61
C ALA A 327 -8.97 -12.74 -17.24
N ALA A 328 -8.97 -11.76 -18.15
CA ALA A 328 -10.17 -11.37 -18.88
C ALA A 328 -10.60 -12.46 -19.86
N ALA A 329 -9.65 -13.05 -20.60
CA ALA A 329 -9.93 -14.14 -21.55
C ALA A 329 -10.52 -15.38 -20.85
N GLU A 330 -10.02 -15.74 -19.66
CA GLU A 330 -10.56 -16.84 -18.83
C GLU A 330 -12.04 -16.65 -18.48
N GLN A 331 -12.49 -15.41 -18.39
CA GLN A 331 -13.89 -15.05 -18.09
C GLN A 331 -14.72 -14.72 -19.34
N ALA A 332 -14.18 -14.95 -20.54
CA ALA A 332 -14.79 -14.54 -21.82
C ALA A 332 -15.14 -13.02 -21.86
N VAL A 333 -14.36 -12.20 -21.19
CA VAL A 333 -14.45 -10.73 -21.23
C VAL A 333 -13.34 -10.20 -22.12
N HIS A 334 -13.66 -9.33 -23.07
CA HIS A 334 -12.68 -8.68 -23.93
C HIS A 334 -12.22 -7.34 -23.31
N TRP A 335 -10.93 -7.23 -23.07
CA TRP A 335 -10.29 -5.98 -22.64
C TRP A 335 -9.44 -5.42 -23.78
N ASP A 336 -10.11 -4.81 -24.77
CA ASP A 336 -9.48 -4.33 -26.01
C ASP A 336 -8.30 -3.40 -25.75
N PHE A 337 -8.43 -2.47 -24.78
CA PHE A 337 -7.34 -1.58 -24.41
C PHE A 337 -6.13 -2.31 -23.83
N ALA A 338 -6.34 -3.41 -23.11
CA ALA A 338 -5.21 -4.18 -22.55
C ALA A 338 -4.35 -4.79 -23.65
N GLU A 339 -4.95 -5.32 -24.73
CA GLU A 339 -4.22 -5.87 -25.87
C GLU A 339 -3.44 -4.78 -26.64
N VAL A 340 -4.06 -3.61 -26.81
CA VAL A 340 -3.40 -2.45 -27.43
C VAL A 340 -2.21 -1.99 -26.59
N ILE A 341 -2.39 -1.88 -25.27
CA ILE A 341 -1.34 -1.46 -24.33
C ILE A 341 -0.24 -2.51 -24.27
N GLN A 342 -0.58 -3.80 -24.28
CA GLN A 342 0.41 -4.89 -24.31
C GLN A 342 1.33 -4.77 -25.52
N ARG A 343 0.78 -4.56 -26.72
CA ARG A 343 1.58 -4.35 -27.93
C ARG A 343 2.49 -3.13 -27.82
N LYS A 344 1.97 -2.00 -27.30
CA LYS A 344 2.76 -0.79 -27.10
C LYS A 344 3.89 -1.00 -26.08
N MET A 345 3.62 -1.67 -24.99
CA MET A 345 4.65 -1.95 -23.97
C MET A 345 5.72 -2.92 -24.52
N THR A 346 5.32 -3.92 -25.30
CA THR A 346 6.28 -4.81 -25.99
C THR A 346 7.18 -4.02 -26.92
N HIS A 347 6.60 -3.16 -27.75
CA HIS A 347 7.38 -2.29 -28.65
C HIS A 347 8.27 -1.31 -27.86
N GLY A 348 7.80 -0.77 -26.73
CA GLY A 348 8.61 0.07 -25.84
C GLY A 348 9.84 -0.66 -25.28
N ILE A 349 9.72 -1.95 -24.96
CA ILE A 349 10.86 -2.76 -24.55
C ILE A 349 11.86 -2.94 -25.69
N GLU A 350 11.39 -3.17 -26.91
CA GLU A 350 12.23 -3.24 -28.12
C GLU A 350 12.96 -1.91 -28.37
N MET A 351 12.32 -0.78 -28.06
CA MET A 351 12.93 0.55 -28.11
C MET A 351 13.93 0.84 -26.97
N GLY A 352 14.18 -0.12 -26.06
CA GLY A 352 15.11 0.05 -24.94
C GLY A 352 14.50 0.73 -23.71
N LEU A 353 13.18 0.89 -23.62
CA LEU A 353 12.51 1.58 -22.50
C LEU A 353 12.20 0.65 -21.31
N GLY A 354 12.60 -0.62 -21.36
CA GLY A 354 12.19 -1.65 -20.41
C GLY A 354 12.47 -1.37 -18.94
N GLU A 355 13.55 -0.66 -18.65
CA GLU A 355 13.95 -0.30 -17.27
C GLU A 355 13.44 1.08 -16.83
N ARG A 356 12.77 1.82 -17.72
CA ARG A 356 12.16 3.12 -17.39
C ARG A 356 10.78 2.93 -16.74
N ASP A 357 10.26 3.98 -16.12
CA ASP A 357 8.91 3.96 -15.55
C ASP A 357 7.89 3.55 -16.63
N TRP A 358 6.88 2.76 -16.29
CA TRP A 358 5.89 2.24 -17.24
C TRP A 358 5.13 3.32 -18.00
N SER A 359 5.07 4.56 -17.46
CA SER A 359 4.52 5.71 -18.17
C SER A 359 5.37 6.12 -19.38
N SER A 360 6.59 5.56 -19.55
CA SER A 360 7.41 5.72 -20.76
C SER A 360 6.78 5.10 -22.01
N VAL A 361 5.70 4.32 -21.87
CA VAL A 361 4.85 3.91 -23.00
C VAL A 361 4.36 5.11 -23.84
N TYR A 362 4.35 6.31 -23.26
CA TYR A 362 4.14 7.56 -23.98
C TYR A 362 5.18 7.80 -25.08
N ASP A 363 6.45 7.45 -24.87
CA ASP A 363 7.49 7.60 -25.91
C ASP A 363 7.23 6.68 -27.12
N VAL A 364 6.57 5.52 -26.92
CA VAL A 364 6.08 4.70 -28.04
C VAL A 364 5.01 5.48 -28.83
N THR A 365 4.03 6.05 -28.14
CA THR A 365 2.99 6.87 -28.77
C THR A 365 3.59 8.06 -29.51
N ARG A 366 4.62 8.71 -28.96
CA ARG A 366 5.36 9.79 -29.64
C ARG A 366 6.04 9.30 -30.91
N ALA A 367 6.74 8.18 -30.85
CA ALA A 367 7.40 7.58 -32.01
C ALA A 367 6.39 7.24 -33.12
N GLU A 368 5.28 6.58 -32.76
CA GLU A 368 4.17 6.29 -33.67
C GLU A 368 3.57 7.57 -34.31
N ALA A 369 3.54 8.67 -33.54
CA ALA A 369 3.09 9.98 -34.02
C ALA A 369 4.17 10.75 -34.81
N GLY A 370 5.39 10.22 -34.97
CA GLY A 370 6.52 10.88 -35.61
C GLY A 370 7.02 12.11 -34.85
N LEU A 371 6.86 12.12 -33.52
CA LEU A 371 7.38 13.15 -32.63
C LEU A 371 8.77 12.71 -32.16
N HIS A 372 9.80 13.25 -32.77
CA HIS A 372 11.19 13.04 -32.40
C HIS A 372 11.64 14.06 -31.33
N ASN A 373 12.76 13.79 -30.65
CA ASN A 373 13.33 14.69 -29.63
C ASN A 373 13.88 15.96 -30.22
#